data_efde8121f5c588bac8d881654190e962
#
_entry.id   efde8121f5c588bac8d881654190e962
#
_cell.length_a   1.000
_cell.length_b   1.000
_cell.length_c   1.000
_cell.angle_alpha   90.00
_cell.angle_beta   90.00
_cell.angle_gamma   90.00
#
_symmetry.space_group_name_H-M   'P 1'
#
loop_
_entity.id
_entity.type
_entity.pdbx_description
1 polymer ?
#
loop_
_entity_poly.entity_id
_entity_poly.type
_entity_poly.pdbx_seq_one_letter_code
_entity_poly.pdbx_strand_id
1 'polypeptide(L)'
;MEKGLFSIPLYSQNTPLDQITDEITQQVVDSEKWGVNEAYFGEHISDKYEKITPSLLMAATVSKLTKKIKLGTLTTNLNFNNPAVSASLIAMVDNLSKGRLMLGIGSGANNSDREAVGLLNTQGHDLTLESLEIIKKILYSKTFNKYKTKNYYVSVNKSKNSKLGLGYFNKLYKDRSNLEIVMPALGKNSFNVKLCAKNNWSIVISNFCSEDVVENHIENYLKYSKLNKNAALKKIKLSRYIFICENKNIENLLFNKNSPYYKSVKIIFNKLKTFNKHQCFGDNVETVIDAMKNIMIFGDIKKVKDHISKKIIKKYGKLSSLIYVAIPNDKKIYNDSLKHFAKKI
;
A
#
# COMPACT_ATOMS: atom_id res chain seq x y z
N MET A 1 3.76 14.61 10.89
CA MET A 1 3.20 13.62 9.97
C MET A 1 4.35 13.13 9.10
N GLU A 2 4.59 11.81 9.06
CA GLU A 2 5.63 11.23 8.20
C GLU A 2 5.27 11.39 6.72
N LYS A 3 6.26 11.28 5.84
CA LYS A 3 6.09 11.33 4.39
C LYS A 3 6.25 9.94 3.82
N GLY A 4 5.29 9.52 2.99
CA GLY A 4 5.33 8.25 2.29
C GLY A 4 5.38 8.43 0.78
N LEU A 5 5.81 7.37 0.09
CA LEU A 5 5.74 7.19 -1.35
C LEU A 5 4.94 5.92 -1.65
N PHE A 6 3.99 5.98 -2.54
CA PHE A 6 3.37 4.78 -3.11
C PHE A 6 3.65 4.73 -4.61
N SER A 7 4.45 3.76 -5.01
CA SER A 7 4.69 3.47 -6.41
C SER A 7 3.57 2.58 -6.94
N ILE A 8 2.64 3.20 -7.67
CA ILE A 8 1.65 2.48 -8.47
C ILE A 8 2.26 2.25 -9.84
N PRO A 9 2.56 1.02 -10.21
CA PRO A 9 3.18 0.74 -11.50
C PRO A 9 2.15 0.75 -12.65
N LEU A 10 1.42 1.85 -12.83
CA LEU A 10 0.49 2.05 -13.95
C LEU A 10 1.26 2.50 -15.19
N TYR A 11 2.06 1.63 -15.73
CA TYR A 11 2.87 1.89 -16.93
C TYR A 11 2.10 1.62 -18.22
N SER A 12 2.61 2.14 -19.33
CA SER A 12 2.16 1.69 -20.66
C SER A 12 2.33 0.18 -20.77
N GLN A 13 1.39 -0.48 -21.44
CA GLN A 13 1.48 -1.94 -21.69
C GLN A 13 2.80 -2.35 -22.39
N ASN A 14 3.40 -1.44 -23.15
CA ASN A 14 4.64 -1.70 -23.91
C ASN A 14 5.91 -1.38 -23.10
N THR A 15 5.82 -0.83 -21.90
CA THR A 15 7.01 -0.56 -21.08
C THR A 15 7.60 -1.89 -20.59
N PRO A 16 8.88 -2.17 -20.84
CA PRO A 16 9.56 -3.38 -20.37
C PRO A 16 9.56 -3.47 -18.83
N LEU A 17 9.52 -4.69 -18.28
CA LEU A 17 9.44 -4.90 -16.85
C LEU A 17 10.72 -4.50 -16.12
N ASP A 18 11.86 -4.74 -16.72
CA ASP A 18 13.18 -4.30 -16.22
C ASP A 18 13.23 -2.78 -16.07
N GLN A 19 12.82 -2.01 -17.09
CA GLN A 19 12.72 -0.57 -17.00
C GLN A 19 11.79 -0.12 -15.85
N ILE A 20 10.64 -0.77 -15.69
CA ILE A 20 9.69 -0.47 -14.61
C ILE A 20 10.34 -0.66 -13.24
N THR A 21 11.03 -1.79 -13.04
CA THR A 21 11.68 -2.11 -11.77
C THR A 21 12.82 -1.16 -11.46
N ASP A 22 13.61 -0.76 -12.47
CA ASP A 22 14.70 0.19 -12.32
C ASP A 22 14.18 1.59 -11.96
N GLU A 23 13.13 2.07 -12.64
CA GLU A 23 12.52 3.37 -12.34
C GLU A 23 11.95 3.42 -10.92
N ILE A 24 11.21 2.39 -10.49
CA ILE A 24 10.66 2.30 -9.13
C ILE A 24 11.80 2.27 -8.10
N THR A 25 12.83 1.47 -8.36
CA THR A 25 14.00 1.35 -7.49
C THR A 25 14.69 2.70 -7.32
N GLN A 26 15.00 3.38 -8.42
CA GLN A 26 15.64 4.69 -8.39
C GLN A 26 14.77 5.74 -7.68
N GLN A 27 13.47 5.73 -7.92
CA GLN A 27 12.52 6.64 -7.28
C GLN A 27 12.51 6.50 -5.75
N VAL A 28 12.56 5.27 -5.23
CA VAL A 28 12.60 5.03 -3.78
C VAL A 28 13.96 5.41 -3.18
N VAL A 29 15.06 5.09 -3.87
CA VAL A 29 16.42 5.47 -3.44
C VAL A 29 16.56 7.00 -3.35
N ASP A 30 16.06 7.72 -4.33
CA ASP A 30 16.11 9.19 -4.31
C ASP A 30 15.15 9.79 -3.28
N SER A 31 13.99 9.18 -3.08
CA SER A 31 13.03 9.59 -2.05
C SER A 31 13.62 9.47 -0.64
N GLU A 32 14.38 8.40 -0.35
CA GLU A 32 15.11 8.29 0.92
C GLU A 32 16.11 9.44 1.11
N LYS A 33 16.90 9.77 0.08
CA LYS A 33 17.84 10.92 0.12
C LYS A 33 17.13 12.26 0.35
N TRP A 34 15.89 12.37 -0.10
CA TRP A 34 15.09 13.59 0.08
C TRP A 34 14.31 13.62 1.41
N GLY A 35 14.39 12.56 2.21
CA GLY A 35 13.79 12.51 3.55
C GLY A 35 12.39 11.90 3.62
N VAL A 36 12.00 11.10 2.63
CA VAL A 36 10.79 10.27 2.70
C VAL A 36 11.02 9.13 3.70
N ASN A 37 10.03 8.83 4.53
CA ASN A 37 10.14 7.92 5.66
C ASN A 37 9.69 6.49 5.33
N GLU A 38 8.77 6.33 4.37
CA GLU A 38 8.21 5.02 4.00
C GLU A 38 7.89 4.95 2.50
N ALA A 39 8.04 3.76 1.91
CA ALA A 39 7.69 3.49 0.52
C ALA A 39 6.84 2.22 0.42
N TYR A 40 5.85 2.21 -0.47
CA TYR A 40 4.93 1.10 -0.66
C TYR A 40 4.93 0.62 -2.11
N PHE A 41 4.77 -0.70 -2.28
CA PHE A 41 4.70 -1.39 -3.57
C PHE A 41 3.38 -2.13 -3.70
N GLY A 42 2.66 -1.93 -4.81
CA GLY A 42 1.48 -2.73 -5.17
C GLY A 42 1.86 -4.04 -5.86
N GLU A 43 0.88 -4.92 -6.04
CA GLU A 43 1.06 -6.12 -6.86
C GLU A 43 -0.21 -6.53 -7.60
N HIS A 44 -0.03 -7.00 -8.84
CA HIS A 44 -1.03 -7.70 -9.63
C HIS A 44 -0.37 -8.82 -10.44
N ILE A 45 -1.04 -9.96 -10.59
CA ILE A 45 -0.52 -11.13 -11.35
C ILE A 45 -0.80 -10.97 -12.83
N SER A 46 -1.99 -10.47 -13.19
CA SER A 46 -2.55 -10.53 -14.54
C SER A 46 -2.97 -9.15 -15.07
N ASP A 47 -2.32 -8.08 -14.63
CA ASP A 47 -2.62 -6.71 -15.05
C ASP A 47 -1.56 -6.17 -16.01
N LYS A 48 -1.97 -5.75 -17.21
CA LYS A 48 -1.05 -5.23 -18.22
C LYS A 48 -0.46 -3.84 -17.91
N TYR A 49 -1.06 -3.11 -16.97
CA TYR A 49 -0.61 -1.78 -16.56
C TYR A 49 0.12 -1.81 -15.22
N GLU A 50 -0.23 -2.76 -14.33
CA GLU A 50 0.32 -2.93 -12.99
C GLU A 50 1.10 -4.25 -12.93
N LYS A 51 2.32 -4.25 -13.48
CA LYS A 51 3.09 -5.45 -13.80
C LYS A 51 3.93 -6.01 -12.64
N ILE A 52 3.96 -5.34 -11.48
CA ILE A 52 4.79 -5.79 -10.35
C ILE A 52 4.12 -6.98 -9.65
N THR A 53 4.89 -8.07 -9.51
CA THR A 53 4.50 -9.23 -8.71
C THR A 53 5.73 -10.10 -8.40
N PRO A 54 5.88 -10.56 -7.15
CA PRO A 54 5.19 -10.09 -5.95
C PRO A 54 5.76 -8.78 -5.39
N SER A 55 4.95 -8.02 -4.66
CA SER A 55 5.36 -6.76 -4.02
C SER A 55 6.52 -6.92 -3.03
N LEU A 56 6.60 -8.07 -2.37
CA LEU A 56 7.72 -8.43 -1.48
C LEU A 56 9.07 -8.48 -2.23
N LEU A 57 9.09 -8.87 -3.50
CA LEU A 57 10.31 -8.90 -4.29
C LEU A 57 10.84 -7.49 -4.57
N MET A 58 9.94 -6.54 -4.86
CA MET A 58 10.34 -5.13 -4.97
C MET A 58 10.90 -4.58 -3.67
N ALA A 59 10.25 -4.89 -2.53
CA ALA A 59 10.76 -4.50 -1.22
C ALA A 59 12.15 -5.10 -0.95
N ALA A 60 12.39 -6.35 -1.33
CA ALA A 60 13.70 -7.01 -1.21
C ALA A 60 14.77 -6.32 -2.06
N THR A 61 14.46 -6.04 -3.33
CA THR A 61 15.37 -5.36 -4.28
C THR A 61 15.83 -4.01 -3.72
N VAL A 62 14.89 -3.18 -3.30
CA VAL A 62 15.16 -1.83 -2.80
C VAL A 62 15.84 -1.84 -1.42
N SER A 63 15.63 -2.90 -0.63
CA SER A 63 16.14 -3.00 0.73
C SER A 63 17.66 -2.90 0.85
N LYS A 64 18.37 -3.37 -0.17
CA LYS A 64 19.84 -3.34 -0.22
C LYS A 64 20.41 -1.99 -0.63
N LEU A 65 19.62 -1.19 -1.33
CA LEU A 65 20.00 0.13 -1.85
C LEU A 65 19.61 1.27 -0.91
N THR A 66 18.82 0.96 0.13
CA THR A 66 18.31 1.92 1.12
C THR A 66 18.73 1.52 2.54
N LYS A 67 18.70 2.49 3.48
CA LYS A 67 19.18 2.27 4.85
C LYS A 67 18.15 2.60 5.93
N LYS A 68 17.27 3.56 5.70
CA LYS A 68 16.37 4.14 6.71
C LYS A 68 14.89 4.03 6.36
N ILE A 69 14.55 4.20 5.08
CA ILE A 69 13.16 4.19 4.62
C ILE A 69 12.50 2.85 4.95
N LYS A 70 11.31 2.89 5.53
CA LYS A 70 10.48 1.71 5.76
C LYS A 70 9.93 1.23 4.41
N LEU A 71 9.87 -0.07 4.22
CA LEU A 71 9.45 -0.70 2.96
C LEU A 71 8.16 -1.48 3.19
N GLY A 72 7.09 -1.02 2.59
CA GLY A 72 5.75 -1.58 2.73
C GLY A 72 5.26 -2.26 1.46
N THR A 73 4.45 -3.28 1.62
CA THR A 73 3.61 -3.78 0.53
C THR A 73 2.23 -3.12 0.62
N LEU A 74 1.57 -2.90 -0.53
CA LEU A 74 0.22 -2.34 -0.56
C LEU A 74 -0.52 -2.80 -1.84
N THR A 75 -0.83 -4.10 -1.88
CA THR A 75 -0.75 -5.12 -0.81
C THR A 75 0.03 -6.35 -1.24
N THR A 76 0.38 -7.23 -0.28
CA THR A 76 0.66 -8.64 -0.54
C THR A 76 -0.63 -9.43 -0.36
N ASN A 77 -1.04 -10.18 -1.39
CA ASN A 77 -2.27 -10.98 -1.35
C ASN A 77 -1.97 -12.34 -0.71
N LEU A 78 -2.14 -12.42 0.62
CA LEU A 78 -1.72 -13.58 1.41
C LEU A 78 -2.43 -14.88 1.05
N ASN A 79 -3.64 -14.81 0.53
CA ASN A 79 -4.42 -15.95 0.09
C ASN A 79 -3.98 -16.52 -1.27
N PHE A 80 -3.08 -15.85 -2.00
CA PHE A 80 -2.55 -16.33 -3.27
C PHE A 80 -1.41 -17.35 -3.13
N ASN A 81 -0.87 -17.50 -1.93
CA ASN A 81 0.23 -18.41 -1.64
C ASN A 81 -0.07 -19.29 -0.41
N ASN A 82 0.64 -20.41 -0.32
CA ASN A 82 0.63 -21.19 0.91
C ASN A 82 1.17 -20.35 2.08
N PRO A 83 0.50 -20.31 3.26
CA PRO A 83 0.94 -19.51 4.39
C PRO A 83 2.36 -19.77 4.87
N ALA A 84 2.88 -21.02 4.75
CA ALA A 84 4.26 -21.32 5.11
C ALA A 84 5.27 -20.68 4.17
N VAL A 85 4.97 -20.65 2.87
CA VAL A 85 5.79 -19.96 1.86
C VAL A 85 5.76 -18.46 2.12
N SER A 86 4.58 -17.88 2.34
CA SER A 86 4.44 -16.45 2.66
C SER A 86 5.21 -16.07 3.92
N ALA A 87 5.14 -16.88 5.00
CA ALA A 87 5.90 -16.65 6.23
C ALA A 87 7.42 -16.63 5.96
N SER A 88 7.92 -17.57 5.16
CA SER A 88 9.34 -17.63 4.79
C SER A 88 9.80 -16.44 3.99
N LEU A 89 9.00 -16.00 3.00
CA LEU A 89 9.29 -14.79 2.20
C LEU A 89 9.27 -13.52 3.06
N ILE A 90 8.29 -13.37 3.94
CA ILE A 90 8.18 -12.24 4.87
C ILE A 90 9.40 -12.19 5.79
N ALA A 91 9.78 -13.33 6.39
CA ALA A 91 10.97 -13.40 7.24
C ALA A 91 12.23 -13.01 6.46
N MET A 92 12.38 -13.51 5.23
CA MET A 92 13.54 -13.20 4.38
C MET A 92 13.62 -11.71 4.07
N VAL A 93 12.52 -11.08 3.62
CA VAL A 93 12.50 -9.65 3.28
C VAL A 93 12.70 -8.78 4.52
N ASP A 94 12.16 -9.18 5.67
CA ASP A 94 12.36 -8.46 6.93
C ASP A 94 13.84 -8.48 7.36
N ASN A 95 14.54 -9.61 7.21
CA ASN A 95 15.97 -9.72 7.47
C ASN A 95 16.81 -8.93 6.46
N LEU A 96 16.49 -9.00 5.16
CA LEU A 96 17.16 -8.21 4.12
C LEU A 96 17.05 -6.71 4.39
N SER A 97 15.88 -6.26 4.83
CA SER A 97 15.59 -4.85 5.15
C SER A 97 16.05 -4.45 6.56
N LYS A 98 16.59 -5.37 7.37
CA LYS A 98 16.98 -5.13 8.75
C LYS A 98 15.84 -4.60 9.63
N GLY A 99 14.65 -5.24 9.52
CA GLY A 99 13.46 -4.91 10.31
C GLY A 99 12.68 -3.68 9.84
N ARG A 100 12.90 -3.21 8.60
CA ARG A 100 12.18 -2.06 8.03
C ARG A 100 10.92 -2.45 7.26
N LEU A 101 10.57 -3.75 7.19
CA LEU A 101 9.38 -4.21 6.50
C LEU A 101 8.10 -3.80 7.24
N MET A 102 7.13 -3.29 6.50
CA MET A 102 5.72 -3.14 6.85
C MET A 102 4.90 -4.07 5.96
N LEU A 103 4.08 -4.94 6.54
CA LEU A 103 3.30 -5.90 5.77
C LEU A 103 1.91 -5.35 5.47
N GLY A 104 1.73 -4.82 4.29
CA GLY A 104 0.41 -4.50 3.77
C GLY A 104 -0.26 -5.75 3.20
N ILE A 105 -1.43 -6.08 3.68
CA ILE A 105 -2.16 -7.30 3.33
C ILE A 105 -3.44 -7.01 2.56
N GLY A 106 -3.71 -7.85 1.56
CA GLY A 106 -4.90 -7.80 0.73
C GLY A 106 -5.45 -9.19 0.41
N SER A 107 -6.65 -9.21 -0.13
CA SER A 107 -7.36 -10.43 -0.54
C SER A 107 -7.46 -10.62 -2.06
N GLY A 108 -6.77 -9.76 -2.82
CA GLY A 108 -6.88 -9.71 -4.28
C GLY A 108 -8.12 -8.94 -4.75
N ALA A 109 -7.90 -7.76 -5.32
CA ALA A 109 -8.98 -6.88 -5.79
C ALA A 109 -9.46 -7.24 -7.20
N ASN A 110 -8.55 -7.71 -8.07
CA ASN A 110 -8.84 -8.07 -9.46
C ASN A 110 -9.35 -9.50 -9.56
N ASN A 111 -10.48 -9.68 -10.24
CA ASN A 111 -11.04 -11.01 -10.47
C ASN A 111 -10.12 -11.88 -11.33
N SER A 112 -9.41 -11.31 -12.32
CA SER A 112 -8.45 -12.05 -13.14
C SER A 112 -7.27 -12.60 -12.33
N ASP A 113 -6.77 -11.87 -11.33
CA ASP A 113 -5.74 -12.37 -10.43
C ASP A 113 -6.26 -13.53 -9.58
N ARG A 114 -7.50 -13.40 -9.07
CA ARG A 114 -8.16 -14.45 -8.28
C ARG A 114 -8.45 -15.70 -9.10
N GLU A 115 -8.87 -15.53 -10.34
CA GLU A 115 -9.10 -16.63 -11.29
C GLU A 115 -7.80 -17.38 -11.59
N ALA A 116 -6.72 -16.64 -11.86
CA ALA A 116 -5.41 -17.22 -12.15
C ALA A 116 -4.86 -18.14 -11.03
N VAL A 117 -5.27 -17.90 -9.78
CA VAL A 117 -4.88 -18.73 -8.62
C VAL A 117 -6.02 -19.65 -8.12
N GLY A 118 -7.11 -19.79 -8.89
CA GLY A 118 -8.22 -20.70 -8.55
C GLY A 118 -9.13 -20.20 -7.43
N LEU A 119 -9.14 -18.91 -7.12
CA LEU A 119 -9.87 -18.32 -5.98
C LEU A 119 -11.03 -17.40 -6.38
N LEU A 120 -11.47 -17.40 -7.64
CA LEU A 120 -12.49 -16.46 -8.14
C LEU A 120 -13.77 -16.48 -7.30
N ASN A 121 -14.26 -17.66 -6.95
CA ASN A 121 -15.53 -17.86 -6.23
C ASN A 121 -15.35 -18.09 -4.71
N THR A 122 -14.22 -17.67 -4.12
CA THR A 122 -13.94 -17.90 -2.70
C THR A 122 -14.13 -16.65 -1.86
N GLN A 123 -14.26 -16.81 -0.55
CA GLN A 123 -14.24 -15.72 0.42
C GLN A 123 -12.79 -15.27 0.68
N GLY A 124 -12.23 -14.52 -0.28
CA GLY A 124 -10.81 -14.13 -0.25
C GLY A 124 -10.39 -13.42 1.04
N HIS A 125 -11.30 -12.69 1.68
CA HIS A 125 -11.01 -11.99 2.92
C HIS A 125 -10.75 -12.97 4.09
N ASP A 126 -11.60 -13.98 4.26
CA ASP A 126 -11.44 -14.99 5.31
C ASP A 126 -10.15 -15.78 5.09
N LEU A 127 -9.88 -16.20 3.86
CA LEU A 127 -8.64 -16.89 3.51
C LEU A 127 -7.39 -16.05 3.84
N THR A 128 -7.45 -14.73 3.62
CA THR A 128 -6.36 -13.81 3.97
C THR A 128 -6.12 -13.76 5.47
N LEU A 129 -7.18 -13.68 6.27
CA LEU A 129 -7.06 -13.63 7.72
C LEU A 129 -6.57 -14.96 8.31
N GLU A 130 -7.05 -16.09 7.80
CA GLU A 130 -6.56 -17.42 8.20
C GLU A 130 -5.08 -17.61 7.83
N SER A 131 -4.69 -17.17 6.63
CA SER A 131 -3.28 -17.16 6.20
C SER A 131 -2.42 -16.31 7.14
N LEU A 132 -2.87 -15.09 7.48
CA LEU A 132 -2.16 -14.21 8.41
C LEU A 132 -2.02 -14.85 9.81
N GLU A 133 -3.04 -15.55 10.29
CA GLU A 133 -2.99 -16.25 11.57
C GLU A 133 -1.87 -17.30 11.60
N ILE A 134 -1.80 -18.15 10.56
CA ILE A 134 -0.73 -19.15 10.42
C ILE A 134 0.64 -18.50 10.30
N ILE A 135 0.76 -17.46 9.47
CA ILE A 135 2.01 -16.70 9.30
C ILE A 135 2.50 -16.17 10.65
N LYS A 136 1.62 -15.56 11.46
CA LYS A 136 1.98 -15.09 12.80
C LYS A 136 2.45 -16.23 13.70
N LYS A 137 1.76 -17.40 13.66
CA LYS A 137 2.20 -18.58 14.42
C LYS A 137 3.59 -19.04 14.01
N ILE A 138 3.91 -19.06 12.73
CA ILE A 138 5.24 -19.41 12.23
C ILE A 138 6.29 -18.39 12.67
N LEU A 139 6.02 -17.09 12.50
CA LEU A 139 7.00 -16.04 12.72
C LEU A 139 7.27 -15.76 14.22
N TYR A 140 6.23 -15.85 15.07
CA TYR A 140 6.35 -15.43 16.47
C TYR A 140 6.50 -16.59 17.48
N SER A 141 6.11 -17.82 17.12
CA SER A 141 6.30 -18.95 18.03
C SER A 141 7.77 -19.35 18.12
N LYS A 142 8.26 -19.65 19.30
CA LYS A 142 9.62 -20.17 19.51
C LYS A 142 9.91 -21.39 18.63
N THR A 143 8.93 -22.31 18.55
CA THR A 143 8.97 -23.48 17.66
C THR A 143 7.62 -23.62 16.98
N PHE A 144 7.62 -23.97 15.68
CA PHE A 144 6.40 -24.31 14.95
C PHE A 144 6.41 -25.80 14.61
N ASN A 145 5.31 -26.49 14.82
CA ASN A 145 5.14 -27.89 14.46
C ASN A 145 3.99 -28.08 13.47
N LYS A 146 2.80 -27.64 13.84
CA LYS A 146 1.60 -27.70 13.01
C LYS A 146 0.58 -26.65 13.43
N TYR A 147 -0.22 -26.19 12.49
CA TYR A 147 -1.40 -25.37 12.77
C TYR A 147 -2.46 -25.60 11.69
N LYS A 148 -3.73 -25.58 12.09
CA LYS A 148 -4.88 -25.76 11.21
C LYS A 148 -5.89 -24.65 11.44
N THR A 149 -6.39 -24.09 10.35
CA THR A 149 -7.57 -23.23 10.31
C THR A 149 -8.69 -23.96 9.54
N LYS A 150 -9.76 -23.27 9.20
CA LYS A 150 -10.84 -23.86 8.40
C LYS A 150 -10.35 -24.32 7.02
N ASN A 151 -9.54 -23.47 6.36
CA ASN A 151 -9.15 -23.67 4.95
C ASN A 151 -7.67 -24.07 4.77
N TYR A 152 -6.81 -23.90 5.77
CA TYR A 152 -5.39 -24.21 5.67
C TYR A 152 -4.93 -25.20 6.72
N TYR A 153 -3.99 -26.05 6.32
CA TYR A 153 -3.23 -26.90 7.22
C TYR A 153 -1.75 -26.81 6.89
N VAL A 154 -0.93 -26.40 7.83
CA VAL A 154 0.53 -26.33 7.72
C VAL A 154 1.15 -27.19 8.81
N SER A 155 2.09 -28.06 8.43
CA SER A 155 2.77 -28.95 9.37
C SER A 155 4.18 -29.28 8.90
N VAL A 156 5.10 -29.34 9.84
CA VAL A 156 6.45 -29.92 9.66
C VAL A 156 6.67 -31.09 10.63
N ASN A 157 5.63 -31.51 11.33
CA ASN A 157 5.72 -32.43 12.48
C ASN A 157 6.29 -33.79 12.13
N LYS A 158 5.93 -34.35 10.94
CA LYS A 158 6.37 -35.68 10.51
C LYS A 158 7.80 -35.70 9.97
N SER A 159 8.28 -34.56 9.42
CA SER A 159 9.58 -34.44 8.74
C SER A 159 10.62 -33.66 9.55
N LYS A 160 10.25 -33.18 10.74
CA LYS A 160 11.18 -32.43 11.59
C LYS A 160 12.31 -33.31 12.08
N ASN A 161 13.54 -32.86 11.84
CA ASN A 161 14.74 -33.54 12.27
C ASN A 161 15.78 -32.52 12.76
N SER A 162 15.99 -32.47 14.07
CA SER A 162 16.88 -31.48 14.68
C SER A 162 18.35 -31.71 14.34
N LYS A 163 18.77 -32.96 14.15
CA LYS A 163 20.15 -33.28 13.78
C LYS A 163 20.50 -32.82 12.36
N LEU A 164 19.50 -32.83 11.47
CA LEU A 164 19.64 -32.37 10.08
C LEU A 164 19.19 -30.92 9.88
N GLY A 165 18.73 -30.24 10.93
CA GLY A 165 18.21 -28.87 10.83
C GLY A 165 16.92 -28.73 10.02
N LEU A 166 16.12 -29.81 9.86
CA LEU A 166 14.90 -29.80 9.07
C LEU A 166 13.68 -29.47 9.92
N GLY A 167 12.70 -28.76 9.32
CA GLY A 167 11.45 -28.37 9.95
C GLY A 167 11.52 -27.11 10.80
N TYR A 168 12.45 -26.21 10.49
CA TYR A 168 12.64 -24.93 11.16
C TYR A 168 12.36 -23.76 10.20
N PHE A 169 11.61 -22.78 10.65
CA PHE A 169 11.34 -21.55 9.90
C PHE A 169 12.24 -20.42 10.38
N ASN A 170 12.67 -19.58 9.44
CA ASN A 170 13.35 -18.33 9.76
C ASN A 170 12.41 -17.39 10.52
N LYS A 171 13.00 -16.57 11.40
CA LYS A 171 12.29 -15.57 12.19
C LYS A 171 12.47 -14.18 11.60
N LEU A 172 11.71 -13.23 12.09
CA LEU A 172 11.90 -11.83 11.77
C LEU A 172 13.26 -11.34 12.26
N TYR A 173 13.73 -10.26 11.67
CA TYR A 173 15.01 -9.66 12.01
C TYR A 173 15.13 -9.41 13.52
N LYS A 174 16.20 -9.95 14.13
CA LYS A 174 16.45 -9.91 15.58
C LYS A 174 15.28 -10.38 16.41
N ASP A 175 14.56 -11.39 15.94
CA ASP A 175 13.39 -11.99 16.61
C ASP A 175 12.34 -10.99 17.09
N ARG A 176 12.18 -9.86 16.37
CA ARG A 176 11.21 -8.84 16.74
C ARG A 176 9.79 -9.43 16.86
N SER A 177 9.07 -9.04 17.89
CA SER A 177 7.77 -9.59 18.24
C SER A 177 6.60 -9.00 17.47
N ASN A 178 6.84 -7.95 16.69
CA ASN A 178 5.79 -7.25 15.95
C ASN A 178 6.24 -6.83 14.56
N LEU A 179 5.39 -7.17 13.59
CA LEU A 179 5.44 -6.64 12.23
C LEU A 179 4.30 -5.65 12.09
N GLU A 180 4.56 -4.46 11.57
CA GLU A 180 3.48 -3.52 11.29
C GLU A 180 2.58 -4.10 10.19
N ILE A 181 1.32 -4.37 10.54
CA ILE A 181 0.30 -4.81 9.59
C ILE A 181 -0.45 -3.57 9.09
N VAL A 182 -0.63 -3.51 7.78
CA VAL A 182 -1.29 -2.40 7.09
C VAL A 182 -2.39 -2.96 6.17
N MET A 183 -3.55 -2.33 6.13
CA MET A 183 -4.60 -2.69 5.16
C MET A 183 -5.10 -1.45 4.40
N PRO A 184 -5.46 -1.58 3.12
CA PRO A 184 -6.08 -0.48 2.37
C PRO A 184 -7.54 -0.32 2.77
N ALA A 185 -8.03 0.94 2.70
CA ALA A 185 -9.44 1.28 2.84
C ALA A 185 -9.90 2.07 1.61
N LEU A 186 -10.99 1.65 0.96
CA LEU A 186 -11.45 2.24 -0.30
C LEU A 186 -12.87 2.82 -0.18
N GLY A 187 -13.90 2.00 -0.02
CA GLY A 187 -15.30 2.44 0.04
C GLY A 187 -15.74 2.83 1.45
N LYS A 188 -16.77 3.66 1.57
CA LYS A 188 -17.38 4.01 2.86
C LYS A 188 -17.71 2.76 3.69
N ASN A 189 -17.57 2.86 5.00
CA ASN A 189 -17.82 1.76 5.96
C ASN A 189 -16.97 0.50 5.72
N SER A 190 -15.77 0.67 5.19
CA SER A 190 -14.85 -0.44 4.89
C SER A 190 -14.65 -1.36 6.10
N PHE A 191 -14.82 -2.66 5.88
CA PHE A 191 -14.56 -3.69 6.89
C PHE A 191 -13.11 -3.63 7.39
N ASN A 192 -12.16 -3.34 6.52
CA ASN A 192 -10.74 -3.23 6.87
C ASN A 192 -10.48 -2.16 7.92
N VAL A 193 -11.22 -1.02 7.87
CA VAL A 193 -11.08 0.05 8.88
C VAL A 193 -11.47 -0.45 10.26
N LYS A 194 -12.62 -1.12 10.38
CA LYS A 194 -13.10 -1.71 11.64
C LYS A 194 -12.16 -2.78 12.16
N LEU A 195 -11.66 -3.63 11.28
CA LEU A 195 -10.73 -4.71 11.62
C LEU A 195 -9.40 -4.15 12.14
N CYS A 196 -8.80 -3.19 11.41
CA CYS A 196 -7.55 -2.56 11.79
C CYS A 196 -7.67 -1.83 13.12
N ALA A 197 -8.74 -1.05 13.33
CA ALA A 197 -9.00 -0.34 14.58
C ALA A 197 -9.05 -1.30 15.79
N LYS A 198 -9.75 -2.43 15.67
CA LYS A 198 -9.85 -3.44 16.73
C LYS A 198 -8.54 -4.15 17.05
N ASN A 199 -7.66 -4.31 16.06
CA ASN A 199 -6.38 -5.02 16.19
C ASN A 199 -5.17 -4.09 16.34
N ASN A 200 -5.36 -2.78 16.45
CA ASN A 200 -4.29 -1.77 16.47
C ASN A 200 -3.36 -1.82 15.24
N TRP A 201 -3.89 -2.28 14.09
CA TRP A 201 -3.19 -2.28 12.82
C TRP A 201 -3.32 -0.92 12.12
N SER A 202 -2.41 -0.63 11.22
CA SER A 202 -2.47 0.59 10.42
C SER A 202 -3.43 0.43 9.24
N ILE A 203 -4.08 1.55 8.85
CA ILE A 203 -4.80 1.65 7.58
C ILE A 203 -4.10 2.62 6.64
N VAL A 204 -4.17 2.35 5.34
CA VAL A 204 -3.92 3.33 4.29
C VAL A 204 -5.24 3.67 3.64
N ILE A 205 -5.70 4.89 3.83
CA ILE A 205 -6.85 5.43 3.10
C ILE A 205 -6.40 5.65 1.66
N SER A 206 -7.11 5.00 0.73
CA SER A 206 -6.74 4.98 -0.68
C SER A 206 -6.74 6.39 -1.29
N ASN A 207 -5.82 6.60 -2.22
CA ASN A 207 -5.72 7.81 -3.05
C ASN A 207 -6.95 8.05 -3.95
N PHE A 208 -7.86 7.09 -4.04
CA PHE A 208 -9.12 7.21 -4.80
C PHE A 208 -10.30 7.69 -3.94
N CYS A 209 -10.10 7.91 -2.64
CA CYS A 209 -11.14 8.33 -1.73
C CYS A 209 -11.33 9.85 -1.78
N SER A 210 -12.55 10.31 -2.02
CA SER A 210 -12.96 11.70 -1.83
C SER A 210 -12.86 12.14 -0.36
N GLU A 211 -13.01 13.42 -0.07
CA GLU A 211 -12.88 13.93 1.31
C GLU A 211 -13.91 13.33 2.27
N ASP A 212 -15.16 13.13 1.84
CA ASP A 212 -16.22 12.52 2.66
C ASP A 212 -15.95 11.04 2.98
N VAL A 213 -15.35 10.30 2.04
CA VAL A 213 -14.91 8.91 2.28
C VAL A 213 -13.74 8.87 3.25
N VAL A 214 -12.78 9.81 3.13
CA VAL A 214 -11.68 9.95 4.09
C VAL A 214 -12.19 10.21 5.49
N GLU A 215 -13.13 11.14 5.64
CA GLU A 215 -13.75 11.48 6.93
C GLU A 215 -14.42 10.25 7.54
N ASN A 216 -15.25 9.55 6.75
CA ASN A 216 -15.90 8.31 7.18
C ASN A 216 -14.88 7.26 7.68
N HIS A 217 -13.73 7.10 7.00
CA HIS A 217 -12.72 6.15 7.44
C HIS A 217 -12.05 6.56 8.75
N ILE A 218 -11.73 7.85 8.91
CA ILE A 218 -11.11 8.37 10.14
C ILE A 218 -12.07 8.21 11.31
N GLU A 219 -13.32 8.63 11.16
CA GLU A 219 -14.36 8.50 12.19
C GLU A 219 -14.59 7.05 12.60
N ASN A 220 -14.72 6.15 11.63
CA ASN A 220 -14.89 4.72 11.89
C ASN A 220 -13.66 4.12 12.59
N TYR A 221 -12.44 4.51 12.19
CA TYR A 221 -11.25 4.04 12.88
C TYR A 221 -11.24 4.49 14.34
N LEU A 222 -11.51 5.77 14.61
CA LEU A 222 -11.59 6.31 15.96
C LEU A 222 -12.70 5.67 16.79
N LYS A 223 -13.87 5.42 16.20
CA LYS A 223 -15.01 4.77 16.83
C LYS A 223 -14.73 3.35 17.31
N TYR A 224 -14.01 2.56 16.50
CA TYR A 224 -13.76 1.15 16.80
C TYR A 224 -12.40 0.88 17.49
N SER A 225 -11.54 1.87 17.58
CA SER A 225 -10.24 1.75 18.24
C SER A 225 -10.38 1.81 19.77
N LYS A 226 -9.57 0.97 20.45
CA LYS A 226 -9.41 1.04 21.92
C LYS A 226 -8.32 2.04 22.33
N LEU A 227 -7.59 2.61 21.38
CA LEU A 227 -6.55 3.61 21.64
C LEU A 227 -7.19 4.98 21.90
N ASN A 228 -6.50 5.84 22.61
CA ASN A 228 -6.88 7.26 22.66
C ASN A 228 -6.75 7.88 21.25
N LYS A 229 -7.43 9.01 21.04
CA LYS A 229 -7.51 9.69 19.74
C LYS A 229 -6.13 9.89 19.09
N ASN A 230 -5.16 10.38 19.83
CA ASN A 230 -3.83 10.68 19.27
C ASN A 230 -3.08 9.41 18.85
N ALA A 231 -3.15 8.34 19.64
CA ALA A 231 -2.56 7.05 19.32
C ALA A 231 -3.26 6.38 18.13
N ALA A 232 -4.60 6.50 18.05
CA ALA A 232 -5.38 5.98 16.92
C ALA A 232 -5.04 6.72 15.61
N LEU A 233 -4.91 8.05 15.63
CA LEU A 233 -4.50 8.83 14.45
C LEU A 233 -3.12 8.43 13.93
N LYS A 234 -2.22 7.95 14.79
CA LYS A 234 -0.90 7.41 14.42
C LYS A 234 -0.94 6.05 13.72
N LYS A 235 -2.12 5.46 13.56
CA LYS A 235 -2.37 4.26 12.77
C LYS A 235 -3.00 4.55 11.40
N ILE A 236 -3.33 5.80 11.14
CA ILE A 236 -4.02 6.20 9.91
C ILE A 236 -3.00 6.87 8.98
N LYS A 237 -2.89 6.35 7.78
CA LYS A 237 -2.06 6.86 6.69
C LYS A 237 -2.99 7.31 5.56
N LEU A 238 -2.73 8.47 4.97
CA LEU A 238 -3.53 9.04 3.90
C LEU A 238 -2.73 9.06 2.60
N SER A 239 -3.19 8.34 1.60
CA SER A 239 -2.59 8.34 0.26
C SER A 239 -3.28 9.35 -0.64
N ARG A 240 -2.51 10.14 -1.42
CA ARG A 240 -3.03 11.17 -2.32
C ARG A 240 -2.18 11.30 -3.58
N TYR A 241 -2.85 11.57 -4.69
CA TYR A 241 -2.17 12.17 -5.85
C TYR A 241 -1.82 13.60 -5.49
N ILE A 242 -0.52 13.90 -5.43
CA ILE A 242 -0.02 15.24 -5.11
C ILE A 242 0.79 15.74 -6.30
N PHE A 243 0.53 16.97 -6.76
CA PHE A 243 1.32 17.59 -7.82
C PHE A 243 1.72 19.00 -7.44
N ILE A 244 3.02 19.23 -7.29
CA ILE A 244 3.58 20.52 -6.89
C ILE A 244 4.33 21.12 -8.08
N CYS A 245 3.84 22.25 -8.58
CA CYS A 245 4.43 22.93 -9.71
C CYS A 245 4.13 24.42 -9.65
N GLU A 246 5.12 25.26 -9.94
CA GLU A 246 4.98 26.73 -9.98
C GLU A 246 4.35 27.26 -11.29
N ASN A 247 3.88 26.37 -12.18
CA ASN A 247 3.27 26.73 -13.44
C ASN A 247 1.85 27.28 -13.24
N LYS A 248 1.57 28.46 -13.80
CA LYS A 248 0.24 29.08 -13.75
C LYS A 248 -0.85 28.25 -14.45
N ASN A 249 -0.48 27.43 -15.43
CA ASN A 249 -1.40 26.56 -16.19
C ASN A 249 -1.43 25.12 -15.67
N ILE A 250 -1.23 24.92 -14.36
CA ILE A 250 -1.14 23.61 -13.73
C ILE A 250 -2.36 22.71 -14.02
N GLU A 251 -3.55 23.27 -14.07
CA GLU A 251 -4.77 22.53 -14.38
C GLU A 251 -4.74 21.94 -15.80
N ASN A 252 -4.29 22.72 -16.77
CA ASN A 252 -4.12 22.22 -18.14
C ASN A 252 -3.09 21.11 -18.24
N LEU A 253 -2.04 21.15 -17.41
CA LEU A 253 -1.06 20.06 -17.33
C LEU A 253 -1.65 18.77 -16.75
N LEU A 254 -2.52 18.89 -15.74
CA LEU A 254 -3.08 17.72 -15.03
C LEU A 254 -4.28 17.13 -15.76
N PHE A 255 -5.24 17.96 -16.18
CA PHE A 255 -6.54 17.51 -16.68
C PHE A 255 -6.57 17.29 -18.20
N ASN A 256 -5.47 17.55 -18.89
CA ASN A 256 -5.33 17.19 -20.30
C ASN A 256 -5.37 15.67 -20.47
N LYS A 257 -6.11 15.17 -21.47
CA LYS A 257 -6.27 13.73 -21.77
C LYS A 257 -4.94 13.00 -22.02
N ASN A 258 -3.88 13.73 -22.42
CA ASN A 258 -2.54 13.19 -22.61
C ASN A 258 -1.68 13.20 -21.33
N SER A 259 -2.13 13.85 -20.27
CA SER A 259 -1.45 13.86 -18.97
C SER A 259 -1.29 12.46 -18.41
N PRO A 260 -0.12 12.09 -17.87
CA PRO A 260 0.05 10.83 -17.16
C PRO A 260 -0.91 10.68 -15.98
N TYR A 261 -1.23 11.76 -15.26
CA TYR A 261 -2.23 11.74 -14.19
C TYR A 261 -3.62 11.40 -14.71
N TYR A 262 -4.06 12.07 -15.78
CA TYR A 262 -5.37 11.75 -16.39
C TYR A 262 -5.42 10.29 -16.86
N LYS A 263 -4.39 9.80 -17.55
CA LYS A 263 -4.31 8.42 -18.03
C LYS A 263 -4.36 7.42 -16.88
N SER A 264 -3.60 7.65 -15.80
CA SER A 264 -3.61 6.81 -14.61
C SER A 264 -4.98 6.78 -13.95
N VAL A 265 -5.56 7.95 -13.66
CA VAL A 265 -6.87 8.02 -13.02
C VAL A 265 -7.95 7.42 -13.92
N LYS A 266 -7.88 7.61 -15.25
CA LYS A 266 -8.84 7.00 -16.20
C LYS A 266 -8.83 5.48 -16.16
N ILE A 267 -7.65 4.86 -16.11
CA ILE A 267 -7.53 3.40 -16.02
C ILE A 267 -8.24 2.90 -14.74
N ILE A 268 -7.91 3.49 -13.60
CA ILE A 268 -8.48 3.09 -12.32
C ILE A 268 -9.98 3.42 -12.23
N PHE A 269 -10.39 4.61 -12.71
CA PHE A 269 -11.80 5.01 -12.75
C PHE A 269 -12.64 3.97 -13.49
N ASN A 270 -12.19 3.55 -14.67
CA ASN A 270 -12.87 2.53 -15.46
C ASN A 270 -12.90 1.16 -14.74
N LYS A 271 -11.78 0.73 -14.14
CA LYS A 271 -11.73 -0.51 -13.35
C LYS A 271 -12.74 -0.45 -12.19
N LEU A 272 -12.73 0.62 -11.41
CA LEU A 272 -13.62 0.76 -10.25
C LEU A 272 -15.09 0.90 -10.66
N LYS A 273 -15.39 1.53 -11.79
CA LYS A 273 -16.74 1.58 -12.36
C LYS A 273 -17.24 0.18 -12.73
N THR A 274 -16.41 -0.61 -13.38
CA THR A 274 -16.71 -2.02 -13.73
C THR A 274 -16.96 -2.88 -12.48
N PHE A 275 -16.27 -2.58 -11.37
CA PHE A 275 -16.44 -3.31 -10.11
C PHE A 275 -17.51 -2.72 -9.18
N ASN A 276 -18.28 -1.73 -9.62
CA ASN A 276 -19.27 -0.99 -8.80
C ASN A 276 -18.67 -0.37 -7.53
N LYS A 277 -17.40 0.07 -7.59
CA LYS A 277 -16.65 0.68 -6.47
C LYS A 277 -16.30 2.15 -6.69
N HIS A 278 -16.81 2.76 -7.77
CA HIS A 278 -16.47 4.13 -8.17
C HIS A 278 -17.02 5.20 -7.20
N GLN A 279 -17.97 4.86 -6.32
CA GLN A 279 -18.46 5.77 -5.27
C GLN A 279 -17.37 6.24 -4.30
N CYS A 280 -16.21 5.58 -4.28
CA CYS A 280 -15.06 6.06 -3.51
C CYS A 280 -14.55 7.43 -3.97
N PHE A 281 -14.77 7.80 -5.23
CA PHE A 281 -14.41 9.13 -5.75
C PHE A 281 -15.34 10.26 -5.27
N GLY A 282 -16.43 9.94 -4.60
CA GLY A 282 -17.46 10.86 -4.11
C GLY A 282 -18.78 10.72 -4.84
N ASP A 283 -19.80 11.34 -4.28
CA ASP A 283 -21.13 11.39 -4.87
C ASP A 283 -21.11 12.30 -6.12
N ASN A 284 -21.91 11.97 -7.13
CA ASN A 284 -22.06 12.72 -8.39
C ASN A 284 -20.78 12.85 -9.24
N VAL A 285 -19.89 11.87 -9.18
CA VAL A 285 -18.70 11.81 -10.04
C VAL A 285 -19.03 11.05 -11.32
N GLU A 286 -19.15 11.78 -12.43
CA GLU A 286 -19.49 11.22 -13.74
C GLU A 286 -18.29 11.08 -14.65
N THR A 287 -17.33 11.98 -14.54
CA THR A 287 -16.16 12.04 -15.42
C THR A 287 -14.85 11.77 -14.68
N VAL A 288 -13.82 11.43 -15.44
CA VAL A 288 -12.45 11.29 -14.92
C VAL A 288 -11.95 12.59 -14.31
N ILE A 289 -12.32 13.74 -14.88
CA ILE A 289 -11.90 15.05 -14.38
C ILE A 289 -12.56 15.34 -13.03
N ASP A 290 -13.83 14.99 -12.84
CA ASP A 290 -14.51 15.14 -11.55
C ASP A 290 -13.83 14.27 -10.48
N ALA A 291 -13.53 13.01 -10.82
CA ALA A 291 -12.77 12.14 -9.95
C ALA A 291 -11.42 12.76 -9.57
N MET A 292 -10.66 13.26 -10.55
CA MET A 292 -9.35 13.90 -10.31
C MET A 292 -9.47 15.11 -9.38
N LYS A 293 -10.45 15.98 -9.58
CA LYS A 293 -10.67 17.16 -8.73
C LYS A 293 -10.94 16.79 -7.27
N ASN A 294 -11.63 15.67 -7.03
CA ASN A 294 -11.97 15.21 -5.69
C ASN A 294 -10.83 14.51 -4.95
N ILE A 295 -9.84 13.96 -5.67
CA ILE A 295 -8.80 13.12 -5.05
C ILE A 295 -7.39 13.73 -5.10
N MET A 296 -7.18 14.79 -5.88
CA MET A 296 -5.83 15.37 -6.08
C MET A 296 -5.61 16.59 -5.18
N ILE A 297 -4.36 16.72 -4.73
CA ILE A 297 -3.84 17.94 -4.10
C ILE A 297 -2.82 18.54 -5.07
N PHE A 298 -3.08 19.74 -5.59
CA PHE A 298 -2.17 20.35 -6.57
C PHE A 298 -2.06 21.85 -6.42
N GLY A 299 -0.95 22.40 -6.88
CA GLY A 299 -0.67 23.82 -6.84
C GLY A 299 0.81 24.11 -6.69
N ASP A 300 1.14 25.37 -6.42
CA ASP A 300 2.45 25.76 -5.95
C ASP A 300 2.70 25.22 -4.51
N ILE A 301 3.91 25.35 -4.04
CA ILE A 301 4.31 24.87 -2.70
C ILE A 301 3.41 25.46 -1.60
N LYS A 302 3.05 26.75 -1.71
CA LYS A 302 2.22 27.44 -0.70
C LYS A 302 0.81 26.86 -0.67
N LYS A 303 0.17 26.73 -1.84
CA LYS A 303 -1.19 26.16 -1.95
C LYS A 303 -1.26 24.73 -1.40
N VAL A 304 -0.27 23.88 -1.72
CA VAL A 304 -0.23 22.50 -1.23
C VAL A 304 0.00 22.46 0.28
N LYS A 305 0.91 23.28 0.83
CA LYS A 305 1.08 23.42 2.30
C LYS A 305 -0.20 23.86 3.00
N ASP A 306 -0.86 24.88 2.46
CA ASP A 306 -2.11 25.41 3.00
C ASP A 306 -3.22 24.35 2.97
N HIS A 307 -3.34 23.59 1.88
CA HIS A 307 -4.30 22.48 1.79
C HIS A 307 -4.03 21.44 2.88
N ILE A 308 -2.80 20.95 2.99
CA ILE A 308 -2.43 19.95 3.99
C ILE A 308 -2.66 20.46 5.42
N SER A 309 -2.25 21.71 5.71
CA SER A 309 -2.43 22.29 7.03
C SER A 309 -3.90 22.49 7.38
N LYS A 310 -4.69 23.12 6.50
CA LYS A 310 -6.07 23.51 6.78
C LYS A 310 -7.06 22.37 6.61
N LYS A 311 -6.91 21.56 5.53
CA LYS A 311 -7.88 20.52 5.17
C LYS A 311 -7.57 19.14 5.78
N ILE A 312 -6.31 18.86 6.11
CA ILE A 312 -5.92 17.59 6.71
C ILE A 312 -5.60 17.76 8.18
N ILE A 313 -4.55 18.53 8.52
CA ILE A 313 -4.05 18.57 9.91
C ILE A 313 -5.05 19.29 10.85
N LYS A 314 -5.59 20.44 10.45
CA LYS A 314 -6.56 21.18 11.27
C LYS A 314 -7.88 20.42 11.42
N LYS A 315 -8.34 19.75 10.35
CA LYS A 315 -9.62 19.03 10.35
C LYS A 315 -9.55 17.73 11.14
N TYR A 316 -8.56 16.89 10.86
CA TYR A 316 -8.49 15.53 11.39
C TYR A 316 -7.49 15.35 12.54
N GLY A 317 -6.49 16.19 12.63
CA GLY A 317 -5.34 16.01 13.49
C GLY A 317 -4.14 15.45 12.73
N LYS A 318 -3.05 15.19 13.48
CA LYS A 318 -1.79 14.73 12.91
C LYS A 318 -1.82 13.21 12.66
N LEU A 319 -2.19 12.79 11.45
CA LEU A 319 -2.15 11.40 11.00
C LEU A 319 -0.72 10.82 11.05
N SER A 320 -0.60 9.49 10.89
CA SER A 320 0.70 8.82 10.82
C SER A 320 1.53 9.37 9.67
N SER A 321 1.04 9.24 8.44
CA SER A 321 1.74 9.73 7.26
C SER A 321 0.81 10.28 6.20
N LEU A 322 1.37 11.14 5.32
CA LEU A 322 0.82 11.51 4.04
C LEU A 322 1.66 10.83 2.95
N ILE A 323 1.00 10.03 2.12
CA ILE A 323 1.65 9.21 1.11
C ILE A 323 1.43 9.86 -0.27
N TYR A 324 2.52 10.25 -0.91
CA TYR A 324 2.56 10.71 -2.29
C TYR A 324 2.39 9.51 -3.22
N VAL A 325 1.41 9.57 -4.10
CA VAL A 325 1.23 8.56 -5.14
C VAL A 325 2.03 8.95 -6.36
N ALA A 326 3.06 8.18 -6.62
CA ALA A 326 3.86 8.33 -7.81
C ALA A 326 3.13 7.79 -9.04
N ILE A 327 3.34 8.44 -10.16
CA ILE A 327 2.95 7.96 -11.48
C ILE A 327 4.21 7.64 -12.28
N PRO A 328 4.12 6.81 -13.34
CA PRO A 328 5.23 6.60 -14.27
C PRO A 328 5.75 7.92 -14.79
N ASN A 329 7.06 8.08 -14.86
CA ASN A 329 7.62 9.39 -14.96
C ASN A 329 8.80 9.49 -15.93
N ASP A 330 8.48 9.87 -17.14
CA ASP A 330 9.45 10.22 -18.18
C ASP A 330 9.85 11.71 -18.20
N LYS A 331 9.23 12.56 -17.35
CA LYS A 331 9.45 14.01 -17.36
C LYS A 331 9.94 14.55 -16.03
N LYS A 332 10.96 15.39 -16.10
CA LYS A 332 11.56 16.09 -14.96
C LYS A 332 10.55 16.75 -14.02
N ILE A 333 9.47 17.32 -14.56
CA ILE A 333 8.45 18.03 -13.78
C ILE A 333 7.79 17.15 -12.70
N TYR A 334 7.64 15.85 -12.96
CA TYR A 334 7.04 14.94 -11.98
C TYR A 334 8.02 14.55 -10.88
N ASN A 335 9.29 14.33 -11.22
CA ASN A 335 10.37 14.13 -10.25
C ASN A 335 10.57 15.36 -9.37
N ASP A 336 10.49 16.56 -9.94
CA ASP A 336 10.56 17.81 -9.19
C ASP A 336 9.37 17.93 -8.23
N SER A 337 8.15 17.54 -8.64
CA SER A 337 6.99 17.51 -7.76
C SER A 337 7.21 16.60 -6.54
N LEU A 338 7.68 15.37 -6.75
CA LEU A 338 8.00 14.44 -5.65
C LEU A 338 9.12 15.00 -4.75
N LYS A 339 10.15 15.57 -5.33
CA LYS A 339 11.25 16.21 -4.59
C LYS A 339 10.77 17.42 -3.77
N HIS A 340 9.85 18.23 -4.32
CA HIS A 340 9.23 19.33 -3.59
C HIS A 340 8.38 18.80 -2.42
N PHE A 341 7.57 17.77 -2.64
CA PHE A 341 6.83 17.10 -1.57
C PHE A 341 7.79 16.62 -0.47
N ALA A 342 8.84 15.91 -0.85
CA ALA A 342 9.78 15.35 0.10
C ALA A 342 10.54 16.41 0.93
N LYS A 343 10.96 17.50 0.31
CA LYS A 343 11.85 18.50 0.94
C LYS A 343 11.13 19.73 1.50
N LYS A 344 9.97 20.08 0.94
CA LYS A 344 9.33 21.36 1.23
C LYS A 344 8.00 21.23 1.98
N ILE A 345 7.32 20.08 1.88
CA ILE A 345 6.10 19.77 2.63
C ILE A 345 6.47 19.06 3.94
#